data_60242e2a163eaecd0bd04ef4dafc446d
#
_entry.id   60242e2a163eaecd0bd04ef4dafc446d
#
_cell.length_a   1.000
_cell.length_b   1.000
_cell.length_c   1.000
_cell.angle_alpha   90.00
_cell.angle_beta   90.00
_cell.angle_gamma   90.00
#
_symmetry.space_group_name_H-M   'P 1'
#
loop_
_entity.id
_entity.type
_entity.pdbx_description
1 polymer ?
#
loop_
_entity_poly.entity_id
_entity_poly.type
_entity_poly.pdbx_seq_one_letter_code
_entity_poly.pdbx_strand_id
1 'polypeptide(L)'
;MKQINKVSIALKPNVYSTFRNLNNTVSNTLGEYVDNAVQSFLNHKTELFDLESNYKLRIEISVDWENRTILISDNAAGIDAVNYQRAFEPAHIPLDDTGLNEFGMGMKTASVWLANKWCVYTKALGEDVERFTEFDLQKVTTEEKEELVVIEKNAPANEHYTRIILSQLSTNAPKPGQMEKIRRHLSSIYRQFLRTGNVEIIVNGQSLEAPDYGILYAPFYKTPDGENILWRKEIDFEMGEYKAKGFIAILDKIQNGANGLVLMRRGRVIVGGGDERYFPTVIFGQSGSFRYRRLFGEIELEGFEVSFNKNGFREEEDLYLFMDALKDELKADNLNILGQTDNYRQRGKDQYTKISKAIKKDLEKKAKPK
;
A
#
# COMPACT_ATOMS: atom_id res chain seq x y z
N MET A 1 21.13 -52.50 5.48
CA MET A 1 20.53 -51.18 5.61
C MET A 1 21.59 -50.12 5.36
N LYS A 2 21.42 -49.19 4.44
CA LYS A 2 22.33 -48.06 4.23
C LYS A 2 22.15 -47.09 5.40
N GLN A 3 23.19 -46.87 6.15
CA GLN A 3 23.16 -45.92 7.28
C GLN A 3 23.24 -44.49 6.68
N ILE A 4 22.21 -43.66 6.92
CA ILE A 4 22.19 -42.29 6.46
C ILE A 4 22.84 -41.44 7.57
N ASN A 5 24.02 -40.90 7.28
CA ASN A 5 24.79 -40.12 8.27
C ASN A 5 24.71 -38.60 8.02
N LYS A 6 24.25 -38.15 6.85
CA LYS A 6 24.13 -36.75 6.48
C LYS A 6 22.95 -36.55 5.50
N VAL A 7 22.25 -35.42 5.60
CA VAL A 7 21.19 -34.99 4.68
C VAL A 7 21.54 -33.59 4.19
N SER A 8 21.43 -33.36 2.88
CA SER A 8 21.62 -32.04 2.29
C SER A 8 20.38 -31.16 2.56
N ILE A 9 20.60 -29.95 3.03
CA ILE A 9 19.58 -28.90 3.20
C ILE A 9 19.74 -27.77 2.18
N ALA A 10 20.63 -27.92 1.19
CA ALA A 10 20.82 -26.94 0.14
C ALA A 10 19.54 -26.80 -0.71
N LEU A 11 19.12 -25.55 -0.93
CA LEU A 11 17.99 -25.24 -1.80
C LEU A 11 18.36 -25.52 -3.25
N LYS A 12 17.58 -26.36 -3.91
CA LYS A 12 17.73 -26.62 -5.35
C LYS A 12 16.90 -25.63 -6.18
N PRO A 13 17.28 -25.39 -7.45
CA PRO A 13 16.53 -24.51 -8.36
C PRO A 13 15.02 -24.80 -8.48
N ASN A 14 14.61 -26.04 -8.24
CA ASN A 14 13.21 -26.46 -8.23
C ASN A 14 12.33 -25.70 -7.21
N VAL A 15 12.93 -25.07 -6.17
CA VAL A 15 12.19 -24.22 -5.21
C VAL A 15 11.46 -23.08 -5.91
N TYR A 16 12.01 -22.55 -6.99
CA TYR A 16 11.36 -21.46 -7.76
C TYR A 16 9.97 -21.84 -8.26
N SER A 17 9.75 -23.09 -8.65
CA SER A 17 8.44 -23.54 -9.12
C SER A 17 7.36 -23.47 -8.03
N THR A 18 7.75 -23.57 -6.75
CA THR A 18 6.81 -23.50 -5.62
C THR A 18 6.26 -22.09 -5.41
N PHE A 19 6.99 -21.04 -5.81
CA PHE A 19 6.55 -19.66 -5.68
C PHE A 19 5.27 -19.35 -6.45
N ARG A 20 4.97 -20.13 -7.50
CA ARG A 20 3.73 -20.02 -8.27
C ARG A 20 2.48 -20.30 -7.44
N ASN A 21 2.61 -21.11 -6.39
CA ASN A 21 1.51 -21.55 -5.54
C ASN A 21 1.34 -20.66 -4.30
N LEU A 22 2.11 -19.57 -4.18
CA LEU A 22 1.93 -18.63 -3.08
C LEU A 22 0.54 -18.00 -3.15
N ASN A 23 -0.13 -17.92 -1.99
CA ASN A 23 -1.38 -17.20 -1.87
C ASN A 23 -1.09 -15.69 -1.92
N ASN A 24 -1.23 -15.11 -3.09
CA ASN A 24 -0.98 -13.69 -3.33
C ASN A 24 -2.07 -13.08 -4.22
N THR A 25 -2.14 -11.76 -4.27
CA THR A 25 -2.99 -11.01 -5.19
C THR A 25 -2.15 -10.34 -6.27
N VAL A 26 -2.76 -10.09 -7.43
CA VAL A 26 -2.08 -9.39 -8.53
C VAL A 26 -1.55 -8.03 -8.07
N SER A 27 -2.35 -7.28 -7.31
CA SER A 27 -1.97 -5.95 -6.84
C SER A 27 -0.79 -5.97 -5.89
N ASN A 28 -0.77 -6.90 -4.92
CA ASN A 28 0.36 -7.04 -3.99
C ASN A 28 1.62 -7.51 -4.73
N THR A 29 1.46 -8.44 -5.68
CA THR A 29 2.57 -8.92 -6.50
C THR A 29 3.19 -7.79 -7.34
N LEU A 30 2.37 -6.95 -7.98
CA LEU A 30 2.86 -5.77 -8.70
C LEU A 30 3.45 -4.73 -7.74
N GLY A 31 2.95 -4.65 -6.53
CA GLY A 31 3.49 -3.81 -5.46
C GLY A 31 4.94 -4.12 -5.10
N GLU A 32 5.39 -5.37 -5.21
CA GLU A 32 6.79 -5.71 -4.92
C GLU A 32 7.80 -4.98 -5.83
N TYR A 33 7.42 -4.71 -7.08
CA TYR A 33 8.25 -3.90 -7.98
C TYR A 33 8.22 -2.42 -7.61
N VAL A 34 7.06 -1.92 -7.20
CA VAL A 34 6.90 -0.54 -6.71
C VAL A 34 7.69 -0.34 -5.42
N ASP A 35 7.62 -1.29 -4.48
CA ASP A 35 8.41 -1.27 -3.23
C ASP A 35 9.92 -1.18 -3.54
N ASN A 36 10.42 -1.96 -4.52
CA ASN A 36 11.82 -1.93 -4.92
C ASN A 36 12.24 -0.57 -5.49
N ALA A 37 11.42 -0.01 -6.39
CA ALA A 37 11.70 1.29 -7.00
C ALA A 37 11.65 2.43 -5.96
N VAL A 38 10.64 2.43 -5.08
CA VAL A 38 10.53 3.41 -3.98
C VAL A 38 11.71 3.28 -3.02
N GLN A 39 12.11 2.06 -2.66
CA GLN A 39 13.26 1.85 -1.78
C GLN A 39 14.56 2.33 -2.41
N SER A 40 14.79 2.02 -3.70
CA SER A 40 15.96 2.51 -4.44
C SER A 40 15.99 4.04 -4.48
N PHE A 41 14.84 4.69 -4.71
CA PHE A 41 14.70 6.15 -4.65
C PHE A 41 15.00 6.71 -3.26
N LEU A 42 14.47 6.12 -2.20
CA LEU A 42 14.69 6.60 -0.83
C LEU A 42 16.17 6.50 -0.42
N ASN A 43 16.84 5.40 -0.82
CA ASN A 43 18.26 5.18 -0.51
C ASN A 43 19.20 6.14 -1.25
N HIS A 44 18.82 6.62 -2.43
CA HIS A 44 19.64 7.50 -3.27
C HIS A 44 18.99 8.87 -3.50
N LYS A 45 18.12 9.27 -2.57
CA LYS A 45 17.33 10.49 -2.73
C LYS A 45 18.19 11.72 -2.91
N THR A 46 19.25 11.86 -2.14
CA THR A 46 20.14 13.02 -2.20
C THR A 46 20.83 13.09 -3.56
N GLU A 47 21.44 11.99 -4.01
CA GLU A 47 22.17 11.91 -5.26
C GLU A 47 21.26 12.17 -6.47
N LEU A 48 20.02 11.66 -6.44
CA LEU A 48 19.04 11.87 -7.50
C LEU A 48 18.59 13.34 -7.58
N PHE A 49 18.39 14.00 -6.44
CA PHE A 49 18.06 15.43 -6.41
C PHE A 49 19.25 16.34 -6.75
N ASP A 50 20.47 15.89 -6.49
CA ASP A 50 21.70 16.61 -6.91
C ASP A 50 21.87 16.58 -8.43
N LEU A 51 21.43 15.50 -9.09
CA LEU A 51 21.43 15.41 -10.56
C LEU A 51 20.33 16.25 -11.20
N GLU A 52 19.14 16.22 -10.62
CA GLU A 52 17.97 16.93 -11.11
C GLU A 52 17.17 17.50 -9.95
N SER A 53 17.23 18.83 -9.77
CA SER A 53 16.61 19.53 -8.63
C SER A 53 15.10 19.29 -8.48
N ASN A 54 14.41 18.99 -9.59
CA ASN A 54 12.98 18.66 -9.63
C ASN A 54 12.73 17.16 -9.89
N TYR A 55 13.66 16.30 -9.45
CA TYR A 55 13.58 14.87 -9.68
C TYR A 55 12.26 14.28 -9.18
N LYS A 56 11.65 13.43 -10.02
CA LYS A 56 10.44 12.69 -9.70
C LYS A 56 10.65 11.22 -10.04
N LEU A 57 10.51 10.36 -9.04
CA LEU A 57 10.46 8.93 -9.27
C LEU A 57 9.22 8.61 -10.11
N ARG A 58 9.43 8.00 -11.27
CA ARG A 58 8.38 7.52 -12.16
C ARG A 58 8.46 6.00 -12.28
N ILE A 59 7.36 5.34 -11.94
CA ILE A 59 7.22 3.89 -12.02
C ILE A 59 6.08 3.61 -12.99
N GLU A 60 6.36 2.85 -14.04
CA GLU A 60 5.38 2.50 -15.05
C GLU A 60 5.18 0.99 -15.13
N ILE A 61 3.94 0.55 -15.05
CA ILE A 61 3.51 -0.84 -15.20
C ILE A 61 2.59 -0.92 -16.41
N SER A 62 2.99 -1.62 -17.45
CA SER A 62 2.23 -1.80 -18.68
C SER A 62 1.97 -3.27 -18.96
N VAL A 63 0.71 -3.65 -19.11
CA VAL A 63 0.27 -4.99 -19.45
C VAL A 63 -0.16 -5.01 -20.92
N ASP A 64 0.51 -5.81 -21.72
CA ASP A 64 0.16 -6.08 -23.10
C ASP A 64 -0.46 -7.49 -23.18
N TRP A 65 -1.78 -7.53 -23.34
CA TRP A 65 -2.51 -8.81 -23.42
C TRP A 65 -2.37 -9.49 -24.76
N GLU A 66 -2.11 -8.75 -25.83
CA GLU A 66 -1.92 -9.29 -27.18
C GLU A 66 -0.60 -10.06 -27.25
N ASN A 67 0.48 -9.44 -26.82
CA ASN A 67 1.81 -10.05 -26.78
C ASN A 67 2.06 -10.88 -25.51
N ARG A 68 1.12 -10.89 -24.57
CA ARG A 68 1.20 -11.59 -23.28
C ARG A 68 2.48 -11.24 -22.51
N THR A 69 2.72 -9.94 -22.35
CA THR A 69 3.87 -9.40 -21.64
C THR A 69 3.43 -8.38 -20.58
N ILE A 70 4.28 -8.21 -19.57
CA ILE A 70 4.18 -7.09 -18.62
C ILE A 70 5.54 -6.41 -18.61
N LEU A 71 5.55 -5.11 -18.84
CA LEU A 71 6.70 -4.24 -18.66
C LEU A 71 6.54 -3.46 -17.36
N ILE A 72 7.54 -3.54 -16.52
CA ILE A 72 7.69 -2.67 -15.35
C ILE A 72 8.96 -1.87 -15.55
N SER A 73 8.90 -0.56 -15.45
CA SER A 73 10.07 0.32 -15.60
C SER A 73 10.02 1.41 -14.53
N ASP A 74 11.19 1.76 -14.04
CA ASP A 74 11.39 2.89 -13.12
C ASP A 74 12.66 3.66 -13.50
N ASN A 75 12.73 4.91 -13.07
CA ASN A 75 13.88 5.78 -13.17
C ASN A 75 14.61 5.95 -11.83
N ALA A 76 14.45 5.02 -10.88
CA ALA A 76 15.22 5.02 -9.64
C ALA A 76 16.73 4.79 -9.91
N ALA A 77 17.53 4.65 -8.87
CA ALA A 77 18.99 4.57 -9.01
C ALA A 77 19.52 3.31 -9.71
N GLY A 78 18.65 2.37 -10.11
CA GLY A 78 19.04 1.10 -10.72
C GLY A 78 19.58 0.09 -9.69
N ILE A 79 20.15 -1.02 -10.16
CA ILE A 79 20.76 -2.07 -9.32
C ILE A 79 22.26 -2.08 -9.60
N ASP A 80 23.05 -1.69 -8.63
CA ASP A 80 24.52 -1.64 -8.70
C ASP A 80 25.16 -3.04 -8.66
N ALA A 81 26.46 -3.10 -8.95
CA ALA A 81 27.22 -4.34 -8.96
C ALA A 81 27.19 -5.09 -7.62
N VAL A 82 27.21 -4.37 -6.51
CA VAL A 82 27.22 -4.95 -5.15
C VAL A 82 25.89 -5.63 -4.83
N ASN A 83 24.78 -5.03 -5.24
CA ASN A 83 23.44 -5.51 -5.00
C ASN A 83 22.90 -6.46 -6.09
N TYR A 84 23.63 -6.61 -7.22
CA TYR A 84 23.14 -7.34 -8.38
C TYR A 84 22.90 -8.82 -8.08
N GLN A 85 23.87 -9.51 -7.47
CA GLN A 85 23.72 -10.93 -7.08
C GLN A 85 22.51 -11.09 -6.14
N ARG A 86 22.40 -10.24 -5.11
CA ARG A 86 21.31 -10.25 -4.13
C ARG A 86 19.93 -10.11 -4.81
N ALA A 87 19.85 -9.34 -5.89
CA ALA A 87 18.59 -9.15 -6.62
C ALA A 87 18.04 -10.46 -7.20
N PHE A 88 18.88 -11.44 -7.49
CA PHE A 88 18.48 -12.74 -8.05
C PHE A 88 18.52 -13.89 -7.05
N GLU A 89 19.35 -13.82 -6.02
CA GLU A 89 19.48 -14.86 -5.00
C GLU A 89 18.30 -14.86 -4.03
N PRO A 90 17.56 -16.00 -3.86
CA PRO A 90 16.41 -16.07 -2.96
C PRO A 90 16.84 -15.92 -1.50
N ALA A 91 15.99 -15.24 -0.69
CA ALA A 91 16.17 -15.06 0.74
C ALA A 91 17.49 -14.38 1.15
N HIS A 92 18.13 -13.68 0.23
CA HIS A 92 19.27 -12.84 0.57
C HIS A 92 18.76 -11.52 1.16
N ILE A 93 18.64 -11.47 2.49
CA ILE A 93 18.14 -10.31 3.23
C ILE A 93 19.10 -9.14 3.07
N PRO A 94 18.61 -7.90 2.82
CA PRO A 94 19.46 -6.71 2.79
C PRO A 94 20.20 -6.52 4.10
N LEU A 95 21.40 -5.93 4.06
CA LEU A 95 22.13 -5.52 5.26
C LEU A 95 21.37 -4.43 6.04
N ASP A 96 20.62 -3.60 5.35
CA ASP A 96 19.68 -2.64 5.90
C ASP A 96 18.25 -3.16 5.69
N ASP A 97 17.62 -3.61 6.76
CA ASP A 97 16.24 -4.10 6.82
C ASP A 97 15.25 -3.02 7.26
N THR A 98 15.72 -1.76 7.41
CA THR A 98 14.89 -0.62 7.82
C THR A 98 13.97 -0.12 6.71
N GLY A 99 14.11 -0.62 5.48
CA GLY A 99 13.35 -0.24 4.30
C GLY A 99 12.13 -1.10 4.00
N LEU A 100 11.55 -0.91 2.80
CA LEU A 100 10.40 -1.68 2.31
C LEU A 100 10.79 -3.13 1.90
N ASN A 101 12.06 -3.38 1.63
CA ASN A 101 12.60 -4.65 1.14
C ASN A 101 13.14 -5.54 2.27
N GLU A 102 12.27 -6.01 3.16
CA GLU A 102 12.68 -6.74 4.37
C GLU A 102 13.13 -8.19 4.11
N PHE A 103 12.53 -8.89 3.16
CA PHE A 103 12.66 -10.34 3.02
C PHE A 103 13.61 -10.81 1.89
N GLY A 104 14.09 -9.92 1.04
CA GLY A 104 14.94 -10.26 -0.09
C GLY A 104 14.31 -11.22 -1.12
N MET A 105 12.99 -11.33 -1.16
CA MET A 105 12.24 -12.27 -1.99
C MET A 105 11.36 -11.62 -3.05
N GLY A 106 10.94 -10.37 -2.85
CA GLY A 106 9.85 -9.71 -3.56
C GLY A 106 9.87 -9.85 -5.08
N MET A 107 10.87 -9.31 -5.77
CA MET A 107 10.98 -9.36 -7.22
C MET A 107 10.97 -10.79 -7.78
N LYS A 108 11.68 -11.71 -7.13
CA LYS A 108 11.83 -13.10 -7.58
C LYS A 108 10.53 -13.87 -7.51
N THR A 109 9.87 -13.79 -6.35
CA THR A 109 8.57 -14.45 -6.15
C THR A 109 7.49 -13.85 -7.02
N ALA A 110 7.46 -12.51 -7.14
CA ALA A 110 6.54 -11.80 -8.02
C ALA A 110 6.69 -12.20 -9.48
N SER A 111 7.94 -12.24 -9.98
CA SER A 111 8.23 -12.58 -11.37
C SER A 111 7.83 -14.01 -11.71
N VAL A 112 8.18 -14.99 -10.86
CA VAL A 112 7.79 -16.39 -11.07
C VAL A 112 6.29 -16.60 -10.90
N TRP A 113 5.64 -15.86 -10.00
CA TRP A 113 4.20 -15.94 -9.79
C TRP A 113 3.42 -15.45 -11.02
N LEU A 114 3.90 -14.38 -11.69
CA LEU A 114 3.24 -13.77 -12.84
C LEU A 114 3.64 -14.41 -14.19
N ALA A 115 4.87 -14.96 -14.33
CA ALA A 115 5.41 -15.39 -15.62
C ALA A 115 6.34 -16.62 -15.52
N ASN A 116 6.54 -17.30 -16.65
CA ASN A 116 7.53 -18.36 -16.77
C ASN A 116 8.92 -17.82 -17.14
N LYS A 117 8.94 -16.67 -17.81
CA LYS A 117 10.17 -16.06 -18.30
C LYS A 117 10.16 -14.58 -17.98
N TRP A 118 11.29 -14.07 -17.50
CA TRP A 118 11.45 -12.65 -17.22
C TRP A 118 12.91 -12.23 -17.41
N CYS A 119 13.12 -10.97 -17.70
CA CYS A 119 14.46 -10.40 -17.81
C CYS A 119 14.52 -9.04 -17.13
N VAL A 120 15.70 -8.67 -16.70
CA VAL A 120 16.01 -7.39 -16.06
C VAL A 120 17.06 -6.68 -16.88
N TYR A 121 16.78 -5.45 -17.26
CA TYR A 121 17.74 -4.46 -17.72
C TYR A 121 17.87 -3.43 -16.60
N THR A 122 19.08 -3.16 -16.17
CA THR A 122 19.30 -2.13 -15.15
C THR A 122 20.58 -1.37 -15.40
N LYS A 123 20.51 -0.09 -15.18
CA LYS A 123 21.62 0.84 -15.24
C LYS A 123 21.71 1.55 -13.90
N ALA A 124 22.76 1.26 -13.17
CA ALA A 124 22.96 1.87 -11.86
C ALA A 124 23.56 3.27 -11.98
N LEU A 125 23.09 4.16 -11.13
CA LEU A 125 23.60 5.51 -11.01
C LEU A 125 25.10 5.50 -10.70
N GLY A 126 25.89 6.28 -11.46
CA GLY A 126 27.33 6.41 -11.28
C GLY A 126 28.17 5.28 -11.87
N GLU A 127 27.59 4.18 -12.34
CA GLU A 127 28.30 3.15 -13.10
C GLU A 127 28.31 3.48 -14.60
N ASP A 128 29.18 2.85 -15.37
CA ASP A 128 29.31 3.03 -16.83
C ASP A 128 28.81 1.83 -17.65
N VAL A 129 28.06 0.93 -17.00
CA VAL A 129 27.52 -0.29 -17.60
C VAL A 129 26.02 -0.47 -17.37
N GLU A 130 25.29 -0.92 -18.39
CA GLU A 130 23.98 -1.52 -18.30
C GLU A 130 24.12 -3.02 -18.12
N ARG A 131 23.41 -3.63 -17.19
CA ARG A 131 23.37 -5.08 -16.98
C ARG A 131 22.06 -5.67 -17.44
N PHE A 132 22.17 -6.81 -18.11
CA PHE A 132 21.04 -7.62 -18.54
C PHE A 132 21.17 -9.04 -17.99
N THR A 133 20.08 -9.57 -17.45
CA THR A 133 19.97 -10.98 -17.04
C THR A 133 18.59 -11.51 -17.38
N GLU A 134 18.55 -12.73 -17.92
CA GLU A 134 17.32 -13.46 -18.24
C GLU A 134 17.14 -14.66 -17.31
N PHE A 135 15.92 -14.82 -16.80
CA PHE A 135 15.48 -15.99 -16.05
C PHE A 135 14.38 -16.73 -16.80
N ASP A 136 14.59 -18.01 -17.06
CA ASP A 136 13.62 -18.91 -17.66
C ASP A 136 13.36 -20.07 -16.69
N LEU A 137 12.15 -20.10 -16.09
CA LEU A 137 11.79 -21.05 -15.05
C LEU A 137 11.95 -22.50 -15.53
N GLN A 138 11.56 -22.79 -16.77
CA GLN A 138 11.66 -24.13 -17.31
C GLN A 138 13.12 -24.55 -17.42
N LYS A 139 13.97 -23.72 -17.98
CA LYS A 139 15.41 -24.01 -18.12
C LYS A 139 16.10 -24.16 -16.76
N VAL A 140 15.82 -23.24 -15.83
CA VAL A 140 16.39 -23.26 -14.47
C VAL A 140 16.03 -24.53 -13.73
N THR A 141 14.78 -25.00 -13.85
CA THR A 141 14.32 -26.21 -13.12
C THR A 141 14.71 -27.50 -13.82
N THR A 142 14.67 -27.57 -15.17
CA THR A 142 14.99 -28.83 -15.91
C THR A 142 16.49 -29.08 -16.04
N GLU A 143 17.29 -28.01 -16.17
CA GLU A 143 18.75 -28.07 -16.29
C GLU A 143 19.44 -27.93 -14.93
N GLU A 144 18.67 -27.81 -13.84
CA GLU A 144 19.17 -27.58 -12.46
C GLU A 144 20.20 -26.43 -12.40
N LYS A 145 19.92 -25.31 -13.13
CA LYS A 145 20.86 -24.17 -13.19
C LYS A 145 20.95 -23.47 -11.85
N GLU A 146 22.16 -23.31 -11.38
CA GLU A 146 22.46 -22.55 -10.15
C GLU A 146 22.94 -21.13 -10.43
N GLU A 147 23.28 -20.81 -11.69
CA GLU A 147 23.80 -19.51 -12.11
C GLU A 147 23.07 -18.98 -13.36
N LEU A 148 22.93 -17.66 -13.42
CA LEU A 148 22.41 -16.93 -14.58
C LEU A 148 23.53 -16.14 -15.26
N VAL A 149 23.45 -16.03 -16.58
CA VAL A 149 24.41 -15.22 -17.36
C VAL A 149 24.07 -13.75 -17.20
N VAL A 150 25.06 -12.93 -16.91
CA VAL A 150 25.00 -11.47 -16.93
C VAL A 150 25.67 -10.95 -18.20
N ILE A 151 24.98 -10.09 -18.93
CA ILE A 151 25.52 -9.40 -20.10
C ILE A 151 25.65 -7.92 -19.73
N GLU A 152 26.87 -7.38 -19.91
CA GLU A 152 27.16 -5.97 -19.67
C GLU A 152 27.38 -5.23 -20.99
N LYS A 153 26.86 -3.99 -21.07
CA LYS A 153 27.09 -3.05 -22.16
C LYS A 153 27.49 -1.71 -21.60
N ASN A 154 28.37 -1.00 -22.26
CA ASN A 154 28.70 0.37 -21.89
C ASN A 154 27.47 1.27 -22.00
N ALA A 155 27.26 2.08 -20.98
CA ALA A 155 26.18 3.06 -20.90
C ALA A 155 26.64 4.33 -20.14
N PRO A 156 26.06 5.51 -20.45
CA PRO A 156 26.45 6.75 -19.80
C PRO A 156 26.25 6.71 -18.27
N ALA A 157 27.24 7.19 -17.50
CA ALA A 157 27.20 7.13 -16.05
C ALA A 157 26.06 7.94 -15.40
N ASN A 158 25.50 8.91 -16.12
CA ASN A 158 24.37 9.73 -15.66
C ASN A 158 23.00 9.14 -15.95
N GLU A 159 22.92 8.03 -16.69
CA GLU A 159 21.69 7.28 -16.85
C GLU A 159 21.47 6.34 -15.65
N HIS A 160 20.21 6.14 -15.27
CA HIS A 160 19.83 5.22 -14.20
C HIS A 160 18.38 4.77 -14.37
N TYR A 161 18.16 3.47 -14.29
CA TYR A 161 16.83 2.87 -14.42
C TYR A 161 16.84 1.38 -14.09
N THR A 162 15.64 0.82 -13.88
CA THR A 162 15.40 -0.63 -13.96
C THR A 162 14.21 -0.88 -14.86
N ARG A 163 14.34 -1.89 -15.76
CA ARG A 163 13.27 -2.38 -16.62
C ARG A 163 13.17 -3.90 -16.48
N ILE A 164 11.98 -4.35 -16.14
CA ILE A 164 11.68 -5.78 -16.00
C ILE A 164 10.61 -6.14 -17.01
N ILE A 165 10.89 -7.15 -17.83
CA ILE A 165 9.96 -7.64 -18.83
C ILE A 165 9.57 -9.06 -18.44
N LEU A 166 8.29 -9.27 -18.17
CA LEU A 166 7.70 -10.57 -17.92
C LEU A 166 7.06 -11.09 -19.20
N SER A 167 7.34 -12.32 -19.58
CA SER A 167 6.80 -12.98 -20.78
C SER A 167 6.37 -14.40 -20.46
N GLN A 168 5.63 -15.02 -21.36
CA GLN A 168 5.01 -16.31 -21.11
C GLN A 168 4.18 -16.28 -19.80
N LEU A 169 3.27 -15.31 -19.73
CA LEU A 169 2.49 -15.02 -18.51
C LEU A 169 1.74 -16.25 -18.01
N SER A 170 1.74 -16.39 -16.68
CA SER A 170 1.02 -17.43 -15.96
C SER A 170 -0.50 -17.17 -15.92
N THR A 171 -1.26 -18.10 -15.35
CA THR A 171 -2.68 -17.92 -15.08
C THR A 171 -2.98 -16.87 -14.00
N ASN A 172 -1.97 -16.51 -13.20
CA ASN A 172 -2.06 -15.50 -12.14
C ASN A 172 -1.89 -14.06 -12.67
N ALA A 173 -1.44 -13.89 -13.92
CA ALA A 173 -1.23 -12.58 -14.50
C ALA A 173 -2.53 -11.75 -14.58
N PRO A 174 -2.43 -10.41 -14.56
CA PRO A 174 -3.59 -9.53 -14.57
C PRO A 174 -4.45 -9.71 -15.80
N LYS A 175 -5.78 -9.72 -15.61
CA LYS A 175 -6.77 -9.76 -16.69
C LYS A 175 -7.28 -8.34 -16.97
N PRO A 176 -7.75 -8.04 -18.21
CA PRO A 176 -8.26 -6.71 -18.56
C PRO A 176 -9.29 -6.15 -17.57
N GLY A 177 -10.26 -6.96 -17.15
CA GLY A 177 -11.30 -6.56 -16.20
C GLY A 177 -10.84 -6.29 -14.77
N GLN A 178 -9.57 -6.58 -14.44
CA GLN A 178 -9.02 -6.35 -13.09
C GLN A 178 -8.27 -5.02 -12.96
N MET A 179 -7.98 -4.33 -14.07
CA MET A 179 -7.08 -3.17 -14.06
C MET A 179 -7.57 -2.05 -13.17
N GLU A 180 -8.87 -1.75 -13.16
CA GLU A 180 -9.42 -0.72 -12.29
C GLU A 180 -9.25 -1.06 -10.80
N LYS A 181 -9.48 -2.32 -10.44
CA LYS A 181 -9.24 -2.81 -9.07
C LYS A 181 -7.76 -2.72 -8.71
N ILE A 182 -6.85 -3.07 -9.62
CA ILE A 182 -5.40 -3.00 -9.42
C ILE A 182 -4.98 -1.54 -9.19
N ARG A 183 -5.40 -0.61 -10.06
CA ARG A 183 -5.11 0.83 -9.92
C ARG A 183 -5.58 1.36 -8.57
N ARG A 184 -6.84 1.11 -8.22
CA ARG A 184 -7.40 1.56 -6.94
C ARG A 184 -6.64 1.00 -5.74
N HIS A 185 -6.22 -0.26 -5.80
CA HIS A 185 -5.47 -0.89 -4.72
C HIS A 185 -4.06 -0.31 -4.59
N LEU A 186 -3.32 -0.16 -5.69
CA LEU A 186 -1.99 0.46 -5.69
C LEU A 186 -2.06 1.94 -5.27
N SER A 187 -3.04 2.72 -5.74
CA SER A 187 -3.31 4.08 -5.25
C SER A 187 -3.49 4.13 -3.74
N SER A 188 -4.19 3.14 -3.21
CA SER A 188 -4.43 3.03 -1.77
C SER A 188 -3.17 2.65 -1.00
N ILE A 189 -2.39 1.67 -1.48
CA ILE A 189 -1.18 1.20 -0.80
C ILE A 189 -0.11 2.29 -0.75
N TYR A 190 0.10 3.01 -1.84
CA TYR A 190 1.16 4.00 -1.99
C TYR A 190 0.69 5.44 -1.78
N ARG A 191 -0.48 5.65 -1.16
CA ARG A 191 -1.11 6.97 -0.97
C ARG A 191 -0.18 8.02 -0.37
N GLN A 192 0.67 7.62 0.57
CA GLN A 192 1.56 8.54 1.25
C GLN A 192 2.66 9.03 0.30
N PHE A 193 3.26 8.13 -0.47
CA PHE A 193 4.26 8.48 -1.48
C PHE A 193 3.66 9.33 -2.62
N LEU A 194 2.46 9.00 -3.09
CA LEU A 194 1.77 9.77 -4.12
C LEU A 194 1.47 11.21 -3.68
N ARG A 195 1.13 11.42 -2.41
CA ARG A 195 0.88 12.77 -1.85
C ARG A 195 2.12 13.64 -1.75
N THR A 196 3.32 13.07 -1.69
CA THR A 196 4.56 13.86 -1.65
C THR A 196 4.80 14.64 -2.94
N GLY A 197 4.19 14.22 -4.04
CA GLY A 197 4.41 14.77 -5.38
C GLY A 197 5.72 14.31 -6.04
N ASN A 198 6.63 13.69 -5.30
CA ASN A 198 7.92 13.21 -5.79
C ASN A 198 7.88 11.79 -6.34
N VAL A 199 6.75 11.10 -6.23
CA VAL A 199 6.53 9.74 -6.74
C VAL A 199 5.32 9.74 -7.65
N GLU A 200 5.49 9.19 -8.84
CA GLU A 200 4.42 8.95 -9.82
C GLU A 200 4.37 7.47 -10.17
N ILE A 201 3.20 6.87 -10.06
CA ILE A 201 2.95 5.48 -10.44
C ILE A 201 1.96 5.49 -11.58
N ILE A 202 2.30 4.86 -12.70
CA ILE A 202 1.48 4.81 -13.91
C ILE A 202 1.14 3.35 -14.20
N VAL A 203 -0.13 3.05 -14.40
CA VAL A 203 -0.59 1.70 -14.70
C VAL A 203 -1.41 1.71 -15.99
N ASN A 204 -0.88 1.11 -17.04
CA ASN A 204 -1.44 1.14 -18.40
C ASN A 204 -1.76 2.58 -18.86
N GLY A 205 -0.77 3.47 -18.75
CA GLY A 205 -0.87 4.85 -19.20
C GLY A 205 -1.70 5.78 -18.32
N GLN A 206 -2.25 5.30 -17.20
CA GLN A 206 -2.99 6.11 -16.25
C GLN A 206 -2.19 6.34 -14.98
N SER A 207 -1.87 7.61 -14.68
CA SER A 207 -1.26 8.00 -13.40
C SER A 207 -2.22 7.73 -12.25
N LEU A 208 -1.66 7.21 -11.15
CA LEU A 208 -2.40 6.95 -9.93
C LEU A 208 -2.44 8.20 -9.05
N GLU A 209 -3.59 8.44 -8.43
CA GLU A 209 -3.78 9.52 -7.47
C GLU A 209 -4.06 8.96 -6.08
N ALA A 210 -3.53 9.63 -5.06
CA ALA A 210 -3.83 9.25 -3.67
C ALA A 210 -5.30 9.46 -3.37
N PRO A 211 -5.96 8.54 -2.63
CA PRO A 211 -7.32 8.79 -2.15
C PRO A 211 -7.38 10.05 -1.29
N ASP A 212 -8.37 10.90 -1.55
CA ASP A 212 -8.69 12.09 -0.78
C ASP A 212 -10.15 12.07 -0.37
N TYR A 213 -10.43 12.40 0.90
CA TYR A 213 -11.77 12.33 1.47
C TYR A 213 -12.10 13.63 2.20
N GLY A 214 -13.31 14.13 1.99
CA GLY A 214 -13.81 15.30 2.69
C GLY A 214 -13.95 15.03 4.19
N ILE A 215 -13.46 15.97 5.00
CA ILE A 215 -13.54 15.92 6.47
C ILE A 215 -14.69 16.80 6.94
N LEU A 216 -15.46 16.31 7.91
CA LEU A 216 -16.56 17.03 8.50
C LEU A 216 -16.09 18.36 9.13
N TYR A 217 -16.67 19.46 8.69
CA TYR A 217 -16.54 20.78 9.28
C TYR A 217 -17.90 21.21 9.83
N ALA A 218 -18.09 21.14 11.13
CA ALA A 218 -19.38 21.30 11.79
C ALA A 218 -19.22 21.66 13.26
N PRO A 219 -20.25 22.24 13.91
CA PRO A 219 -20.22 22.51 15.35
C PRO A 219 -20.25 21.21 16.15
N PHE A 220 -19.85 21.28 17.40
CA PHE A 220 -19.97 20.16 18.33
C PHE A 220 -21.44 19.78 18.54
N TYR A 221 -21.75 18.50 18.53
CA TYR A 221 -23.14 18.02 18.61
C TYR A 221 -23.89 18.47 19.87
N LYS A 222 -23.17 18.77 20.97
CA LYS A 222 -23.78 19.29 22.20
C LYS A 222 -24.04 20.79 22.13
N THR A 223 -23.35 21.52 21.24
CA THR A 223 -23.49 22.97 21.07
C THR A 223 -23.73 23.26 19.58
N PRO A 224 -24.96 22.95 19.07
CA PRO A 224 -25.26 23.03 17.64
C PRO A 224 -25.13 24.41 16.99
N ASP A 225 -25.27 25.46 17.83
CA ASP A 225 -25.14 26.86 17.44
C ASP A 225 -23.71 27.41 17.67
N GLY A 226 -22.77 26.55 18.10
CA GLY A 226 -21.38 26.90 18.31
C GLY A 226 -20.59 27.04 17.00
N GLU A 227 -19.32 27.34 17.14
CA GLU A 227 -18.40 27.44 16.00
C GLU A 227 -18.18 26.08 15.33
N ASN A 228 -17.96 26.11 14.01
CA ASN A 228 -17.61 24.93 13.27
C ASN A 228 -16.16 24.52 13.59
N ILE A 229 -15.96 23.23 13.79
CA ILE A 229 -14.70 22.58 14.08
C ILE A 229 -14.38 21.60 12.96
N LEU A 230 -13.15 21.53 12.51
CA LEU A 230 -12.67 20.47 11.62
C LEU A 230 -12.51 19.19 12.47
N TRP A 231 -13.32 18.18 12.17
CA TRP A 231 -13.36 16.93 12.93
C TRP A 231 -12.26 15.97 12.46
N ARG A 232 -11.03 16.40 12.70
CA ARG A 232 -9.80 15.63 12.47
C ARG A 232 -8.95 15.72 13.74
N LYS A 233 -8.64 14.58 14.32
CA LYS A 233 -7.75 14.47 15.48
C LYS A 233 -6.42 13.89 15.02
N GLU A 234 -5.34 14.62 15.28
CA GLU A 234 -3.99 14.11 15.09
C GLU A 234 -3.70 13.06 16.16
N ILE A 235 -2.99 12.02 15.75
CA ILE A 235 -2.55 10.92 16.61
C ILE A 235 -1.03 10.98 16.69
N ASP A 236 -0.54 11.06 17.91
CA ASP A 236 0.86 10.83 18.29
C ASP A 236 0.81 10.08 19.62
N PHE A 237 0.79 8.76 19.54
CA PHE A 237 0.47 7.89 20.67
C PHE A 237 1.53 6.81 20.80
N GLU A 238 1.99 6.59 22.04
CA GLU A 238 2.99 5.59 22.36
C GLU A 238 2.48 4.65 23.46
N MET A 239 2.76 3.35 23.33
CA MET A 239 2.47 2.31 24.32
C MET A 239 3.59 1.29 24.33
N GLY A 240 4.51 1.40 25.29
CA GLY A 240 5.72 0.56 25.34
C GLY A 240 6.63 0.84 24.15
N GLU A 241 6.91 -0.20 23.37
CA GLU A 241 7.71 -0.11 22.14
C GLU A 241 6.87 0.28 20.90
N TYR A 242 5.55 0.25 21.02
CA TYR A 242 4.62 0.55 19.94
C TYR A 242 4.29 2.03 19.85
N LYS A 243 4.35 2.58 18.64
CA LYS A 243 4.01 3.98 18.38
C LYS A 243 3.05 4.10 17.22
N ALA A 244 2.18 5.12 17.29
CA ALA A 244 1.27 5.48 16.21
C ALA A 244 1.35 6.97 15.92
N LYS A 245 1.49 7.33 14.66
CA LYS A 245 1.41 8.70 14.16
C LYS A 245 0.45 8.78 12.99
N GLY A 246 -0.33 9.84 12.93
CA GLY A 246 -1.28 10.04 11.85
C GLY A 246 -2.50 10.80 12.28
N PHE A 247 -3.66 10.40 11.78
CA PHE A 247 -4.90 11.08 12.14
C PHE A 247 -6.11 10.13 12.08
N ILE A 248 -7.13 10.51 12.83
CA ILE A 248 -8.49 9.95 12.71
C ILE A 248 -9.45 11.12 12.49
N ALA A 249 -10.39 10.96 11.55
CA ALA A 249 -11.31 12.01 11.15
C ALA A 249 -12.73 11.47 10.87
N ILE A 250 -13.69 12.40 10.78
CA ILE A 250 -15.06 12.09 10.41
C ILE A 250 -15.29 12.53 8.97
N LEU A 251 -15.80 11.64 8.13
CA LEU A 251 -16.20 11.95 6.75
C LEU A 251 -17.31 13.02 6.73
N ASP A 252 -17.22 13.99 5.86
CA ASP A 252 -18.27 14.99 5.59
C ASP A 252 -19.54 14.32 5.08
N LYS A 253 -19.40 13.31 4.24
CA LYS A 253 -20.45 12.49 3.66
C LYS A 253 -20.14 11.01 3.82
N ILE A 254 -21.18 10.19 3.95
CA ILE A 254 -21.02 8.73 3.88
C ILE A 254 -20.61 8.37 2.46
N GLN A 255 -19.41 7.83 2.32
CA GLN A 255 -18.84 7.39 1.06
C GLN A 255 -18.34 5.96 1.21
N ASN A 256 -18.85 5.08 0.34
CA ASN A 256 -18.38 3.69 0.33
C ASN A 256 -16.90 3.65 -0.04
N GLY A 257 -16.10 2.98 0.77
CA GLY A 257 -14.69 2.83 0.51
C GLY A 257 -13.78 3.85 1.22
N ALA A 258 -14.34 4.88 1.84
CA ALA A 258 -13.59 5.91 2.54
C ALA A 258 -13.45 5.66 4.05
N ASN A 259 -14.40 4.94 4.65
CA ASN A 259 -14.42 4.65 6.08
C ASN A 259 -13.49 3.50 6.48
N GLY A 260 -13.10 3.42 7.74
CA GLY A 260 -12.16 2.45 8.29
C GLY A 260 -10.77 3.06 8.54
N LEU A 261 -9.92 2.32 9.23
CA LEU A 261 -8.53 2.71 9.42
C LEU A 261 -7.66 2.13 8.31
N VAL A 262 -6.64 2.88 7.98
CA VAL A 262 -5.52 2.45 7.15
C VAL A 262 -4.30 2.45 8.06
N LEU A 263 -3.68 1.29 8.21
CA LEU A 263 -2.48 1.11 8.99
C LEU A 263 -1.28 0.98 8.05
N MET A 264 -0.28 1.79 8.29
CA MET A 264 0.91 1.91 7.44
C MET A 264 2.16 1.54 8.24
N ARG A 265 3.16 1.11 7.52
CA ARG A 265 4.53 0.97 8.00
C ARG A 265 5.49 1.49 6.95
N ARG A 266 6.36 2.40 7.34
CA ARG A 266 7.35 3.06 6.45
C ARG A 266 6.69 3.70 5.21
N GLY A 267 5.53 4.32 5.43
CA GLY A 267 4.74 4.99 4.38
C GLY A 267 3.94 4.07 3.45
N ARG A 268 4.08 2.74 3.59
CA ARG A 268 3.31 1.75 2.82
C ARG A 268 2.12 1.25 3.65
N VAL A 269 0.96 1.20 3.03
CA VAL A 269 -0.22 0.60 3.67
C VAL A 269 -0.05 -0.92 3.78
N ILE A 270 -0.24 -1.43 4.98
CA ILE A 270 -0.18 -2.86 5.32
C ILE A 270 -1.59 -3.42 5.50
N VAL A 271 -2.46 -2.70 6.22
CA VAL A 271 -3.84 -3.11 6.50
C VAL A 271 -4.80 -1.98 6.17
N GLY A 272 -5.95 -2.30 5.64
CA GLY A 272 -6.99 -1.32 5.30
C GLY A 272 -6.85 -0.69 3.93
N GLY A 273 -6.01 -1.25 3.05
CA GLY A 273 -5.78 -0.76 1.68
C GLY A 273 -6.80 -1.27 0.67
N GLY A 274 -7.13 -0.45 -0.33
CA GLY A 274 -8.00 -0.85 -1.43
C GLY A 274 -9.41 -1.23 -1.01
N ASP A 275 -9.80 -2.46 -1.28
CA ASP A 275 -11.11 -3.03 -0.89
C ASP A 275 -11.10 -3.66 0.52
N GLU A 276 -9.92 -3.93 1.05
CA GLU A 276 -9.73 -4.43 2.41
C GLU A 276 -9.79 -3.26 3.38
N ARG A 277 -10.69 -3.33 4.36
CA ARG A 277 -10.87 -2.27 5.34
C ARG A 277 -10.68 -2.82 6.73
N TYR A 278 -10.04 -2.03 7.55
CA TYR A 278 -9.80 -2.36 8.94
C TYR A 278 -10.75 -1.59 9.86
N PHE A 279 -11.57 -2.35 10.59
CA PHE A 279 -12.55 -1.81 11.53
C PHE A 279 -12.37 -2.45 12.91
N PRO A 280 -11.38 -2.02 13.70
CA PRO A 280 -11.26 -2.53 15.06
C PRO A 280 -12.54 -2.20 15.84
N THR A 281 -13.23 -3.24 16.33
CA THR A 281 -14.53 -3.13 16.99
C THR A 281 -14.51 -2.25 18.21
N VAL A 282 -13.38 -2.19 18.90
CA VAL A 282 -13.16 -1.32 20.06
C VAL A 282 -13.31 0.16 19.72
N ILE A 283 -12.96 0.58 18.51
CA ILE A 283 -13.07 1.96 18.02
C ILE A 283 -14.38 2.16 17.24
N PHE A 284 -14.69 1.26 16.29
CA PHE A 284 -15.80 1.43 15.33
C PHE A 284 -17.16 0.95 15.85
N GLY A 285 -17.15 0.09 16.88
CA GLY A 285 -18.38 -0.52 17.38
C GLY A 285 -19.00 -1.50 16.39
N GLN A 286 -20.33 -1.60 16.43
CA GLN A 286 -21.07 -2.52 15.57
C GLN A 286 -21.11 -2.06 14.11
N SER A 287 -21.08 -3.02 13.19
CA SER A 287 -21.26 -2.78 11.76
C SER A 287 -22.57 -2.04 11.49
N GLY A 288 -22.53 -1.07 10.57
CA GLY A 288 -23.69 -0.26 10.20
C GLY A 288 -24.01 0.91 11.14
N SER A 289 -23.33 1.06 12.29
CA SER A 289 -23.45 2.24 13.14
C SER A 289 -22.97 3.51 12.40
N PHE A 290 -23.32 4.69 12.95
CA PHE A 290 -22.85 5.94 12.37
C PHE A 290 -21.33 6.07 12.47
N ARG A 291 -20.75 5.62 13.56
CA ARG A 291 -19.30 5.56 13.76
C ARG A 291 -18.66 4.69 12.68
N TYR A 292 -19.17 3.48 12.48
CA TYR A 292 -18.69 2.56 11.45
C TYR A 292 -18.71 3.17 10.03
N ARG A 293 -19.77 3.97 9.71
CA ARG A 293 -19.95 4.53 8.35
C ARG A 293 -19.14 5.79 8.07
N ARG A 294 -18.71 6.52 9.10
CA ARG A 294 -18.17 7.87 8.93
C ARG A 294 -16.77 8.06 9.47
N LEU A 295 -16.34 7.22 10.41
CA LEU A 295 -15.00 7.33 10.95
C LEU A 295 -13.98 6.75 9.95
N PHE A 296 -12.89 7.48 9.73
CA PHE A 296 -11.76 7.02 8.96
C PHE A 296 -10.46 7.56 9.54
N GLY A 297 -9.34 6.96 9.16
CA GLY A 297 -8.04 7.43 9.62
C GLY A 297 -6.91 6.75 8.90
N GLU A 298 -5.75 7.37 8.96
CA GLU A 298 -4.49 6.88 8.42
C GLU A 298 -3.46 6.95 9.54
N ILE A 299 -2.87 5.82 9.87
CA ILE A 299 -1.98 5.68 11.01
C ILE A 299 -0.72 4.94 10.58
N GLU A 300 0.42 5.58 10.73
CA GLU A 300 1.74 4.96 10.64
C GLU A 300 2.04 4.28 11.97
N LEU A 301 2.44 3.01 11.92
CA LEU A 301 2.78 2.19 13.09
C LEU A 301 4.27 1.85 13.12
N GLU A 302 4.88 2.00 14.28
CA GLU A 302 6.24 1.56 14.59
C GLU A 302 6.21 0.50 15.70
N GLY A 303 7.19 -0.41 15.70
CA GLY A 303 7.29 -1.51 16.67
C GLY A 303 6.62 -2.82 16.22
N PHE A 304 5.64 -2.75 15.32
CA PHE A 304 4.95 -3.93 14.79
C PHE A 304 5.69 -4.54 13.59
N GLU A 305 5.81 -5.87 13.56
CA GLU A 305 6.36 -6.60 12.42
C GLU A 305 5.27 -6.92 11.37
N VAL A 306 5.65 -6.88 10.10
CA VAL A 306 4.73 -7.24 9.02
C VAL A 306 4.82 -8.73 8.67
N SER A 307 3.72 -9.28 8.16
CA SER A 307 3.71 -10.61 7.57
C SER A 307 4.53 -10.64 6.27
N PHE A 308 5.00 -11.82 5.87
CA PHE A 308 5.79 -12.02 4.65
C PHE A 308 5.15 -11.40 3.38
N ASN A 309 3.84 -11.51 3.23
CA ASN A 309 3.10 -10.94 2.11
C ASN A 309 2.69 -9.48 2.31
N LYS A 310 3.14 -8.83 3.39
CA LYS A 310 2.81 -7.45 3.78
C LYS A 310 1.31 -7.16 3.76
N ASN A 311 0.49 -8.15 4.14
CA ASN A 311 -0.97 -8.05 4.19
C ASN A 311 -1.54 -8.09 5.62
N GLY A 312 -0.68 -7.91 6.63
CA GLY A 312 -1.03 -7.89 8.05
C GLY A 312 0.18 -7.69 8.93
N PHE A 313 -0.07 -7.44 10.19
CA PHE A 313 0.94 -7.43 11.25
C PHE A 313 0.97 -8.80 11.93
N ARG A 314 2.12 -9.19 12.48
CA ARG A 314 2.30 -10.49 13.15
C ARG A 314 1.69 -10.49 14.54
N GLU A 315 1.81 -9.37 15.25
CA GLU A 315 1.37 -9.18 16.62
C GLU A 315 -0.11 -8.76 16.68
N GLU A 316 -1.03 -9.63 16.26
CA GLU A 316 -2.47 -9.30 16.18
C GLU A 316 -3.07 -8.99 17.57
N GLU A 317 -2.65 -9.70 18.62
CA GLU A 317 -3.11 -9.49 19.99
C GLU A 317 -2.66 -8.13 20.53
N ASP A 318 -1.37 -7.80 20.33
CA ASP A 318 -0.81 -6.51 20.76
C ASP A 318 -1.44 -5.34 19.97
N LEU A 319 -1.69 -5.54 18.67
CA LEU A 319 -2.40 -4.56 17.85
C LEU A 319 -3.82 -4.32 18.39
N TYR A 320 -4.52 -5.36 18.84
CA TYR A 320 -5.84 -5.22 19.45
C TYR A 320 -5.79 -4.40 20.74
N LEU A 321 -4.84 -4.72 21.64
CA LEU A 321 -4.64 -3.99 22.90
C LEU A 321 -4.25 -2.52 22.64
N PHE A 322 -3.39 -2.32 21.63
CA PHE A 322 -3.00 -0.97 21.20
C PHE A 322 -4.20 -0.17 20.69
N MET A 323 -5.10 -0.77 19.90
CA MET A 323 -6.32 -0.11 19.44
C MET A 323 -7.32 0.18 20.56
N ASP A 324 -7.36 -0.64 21.62
CA ASP A 324 -8.21 -0.37 22.78
C ASP A 324 -7.67 0.82 23.59
N ALA A 325 -6.38 0.92 23.79
CA ALA A 325 -5.73 2.08 24.40
C ALA A 325 -5.93 3.36 23.56
N LEU A 326 -5.74 3.28 22.24
CA LEU A 326 -5.96 4.38 21.32
C LEU A 326 -7.42 4.90 21.38
N LYS A 327 -8.40 4.03 21.61
CA LYS A 327 -9.81 4.43 21.75
C LYS A 327 -10.01 5.43 22.91
N ASP A 328 -9.28 5.25 24.00
CA ASP A 328 -9.41 6.17 25.14
C ASP A 328 -8.81 7.53 24.82
N GLU A 329 -7.70 7.57 24.08
CA GLU A 329 -7.16 8.80 23.49
C GLU A 329 -8.19 9.52 22.59
N LEU A 330 -8.97 8.77 21.79
CA LEU A 330 -10.00 9.33 20.91
C LEU A 330 -11.22 9.91 21.64
N LYS A 331 -11.40 9.57 22.90
CA LYS A 331 -12.45 10.14 23.77
C LYS A 331 -11.96 11.33 24.58
N ALA A 332 -10.64 11.43 24.79
CA ALA A 332 -10.03 12.47 25.60
C ALA A 332 -10.15 13.84 24.91
N ASP A 333 -10.04 14.90 25.69
CA ASP A 333 -10.02 16.30 25.27
C ASP A 333 -11.32 16.92 24.74
N ASN A 334 -11.18 18.19 24.37
CA ASN A 334 -12.22 19.01 23.77
C ASN A 334 -12.68 18.49 22.39
N LEU A 335 -11.91 17.59 21.75
CA LEU A 335 -12.21 16.99 20.46
C LEU A 335 -12.62 15.51 20.62
N ASN A 336 -13.74 15.27 21.29
CA ASN A 336 -14.31 13.92 21.41
C ASN A 336 -14.86 13.44 20.06
N ILE A 337 -13.98 12.86 19.24
CA ILE A 337 -14.31 12.48 17.87
C ILE A 337 -15.31 11.32 17.83
N LEU A 338 -15.22 10.38 18.78
CA LEU A 338 -16.15 9.24 18.85
C LEU A 338 -17.56 9.73 19.22
N GLY A 339 -17.68 10.63 20.22
CA GLY A 339 -18.95 11.21 20.60
C GLY A 339 -19.59 12.04 19.49
N GLN A 340 -18.79 12.82 18.75
CA GLN A 340 -19.27 13.56 17.58
C GLN A 340 -19.78 12.64 16.49
N THR A 341 -19.04 11.58 16.18
CA THR A 341 -19.44 10.64 15.13
C THR A 341 -20.74 9.93 15.45
N ASP A 342 -20.94 9.55 16.71
CA ASP A 342 -22.15 8.85 17.16
C ASP A 342 -23.39 9.75 17.16
N ASN A 343 -23.25 11.03 17.50
CA ASN A 343 -24.39 11.89 17.82
C ASN A 343 -24.66 13.00 16.81
N TYR A 344 -23.65 13.44 16.05
CA TYR A 344 -23.87 14.50 15.05
C TYR A 344 -24.66 13.99 13.85
N ARG A 345 -25.73 14.75 13.50
CA ARG A 345 -26.57 14.50 12.33
C ARG A 345 -26.66 15.78 11.52
N GLN A 346 -26.13 15.76 10.31
CA GLN A 346 -26.34 16.84 9.36
C GLN A 346 -27.79 16.79 8.88
N ARG A 347 -28.60 17.77 9.27
CA ARG A 347 -29.95 17.90 8.74
C ARG A 347 -29.86 18.54 7.36
N GLY A 348 -30.21 17.80 6.32
CA GLY A 348 -30.31 18.36 4.98
C GLY A 348 -31.38 19.45 4.89
N LYS A 349 -31.16 20.47 4.04
CA LYS A 349 -32.16 21.56 3.80
C LYS A 349 -33.56 20.99 3.52
N ASP A 350 -33.67 19.85 2.86
CA ASP A 350 -34.95 19.18 2.56
C ASP A 350 -35.64 18.63 3.79
N GLN A 351 -34.91 18.19 4.83
CA GLN A 351 -35.48 17.75 6.08
C GLN A 351 -36.01 18.92 6.92
N TYR A 352 -35.30 20.07 6.93
CA TYR A 352 -35.81 21.30 7.53
C TYR A 352 -37.10 21.75 6.87
N THR A 353 -37.16 21.71 5.55
CA THR A 353 -38.37 22.09 4.80
C THR A 353 -39.52 21.14 5.07
N LYS A 354 -39.28 19.82 5.17
CA LYS A 354 -40.31 18.81 5.52
C LYS A 354 -40.80 18.97 6.95
N ILE A 355 -39.89 19.15 7.92
CA ILE A 355 -40.24 19.37 9.34
C ILE A 355 -40.99 20.66 9.49
N SER A 356 -40.53 21.75 8.88
CA SER A 356 -41.21 23.05 8.93
C SER A 356 -42.62 22.98 8.32
N LYS A 357 -42.80 22.27 7.20
CA LYS A 357 -44.13 22.05 6.60
C LYS A 357 -45.04 21.18 7.50
N ALA A 358 -44.47 20.16 8.18
CA ALA A 358 -45.24 19.30 9.08
C ALA A 358 -45.69 20.03 10.32
N ILE A 359 -44.80 20.85 10.91
CA ILE A 359 -45.13 21.71 12.06
C ILE A 359 -46.19 22.74 11.68
N LYS A 360 -46.05 23.38 10.50
CA LYS A 360 -47.04 24.36 10.03
C LYS A 360 -48.42 23.73 9.83
N LYS A 361 -48.50 22.55 9.27
CA LYS A 361 -49.73 21.78 9.05
C LYS A 361 -50.39 21.35 10.39
N ASP A 362 -49.60 21.04 11.42
CA ASP A 362 -50.11 20.67 12.74
C ASP A 362 -50.63 21.91 13.50
N LEU A 363 -49.95 23.05 13.40
CA LEU A 363 -50.42 24.31 13.95
C LEU A 363 -51.72 24.77 13.28
N GLU A 364 -51.84 24.67 11.94
CA GLU A 364 -53.05 24.96 11.20
C GLU A 364 -54.23 24.05 11.57
N LYS A 365 -53.98 22.79 11.89
CA LYS A 365 -55.03 21.87 12.39
C LYS A 365 -55.50 22.24 13.81
N LYS A 366 -54.61 22.69 14.67
CA LYS A 366 -54.92 23.07 16.06
C LYS A 366 -55.57 24.45 16.15
N ALA A 367 -55.41 25.30 15.14
CA ALA A 367 -55.97 26.63 15.07
C ALA A 367 -57.37 26.71 14.45
N LYS A 368 -57.97 25.61 13.94
CA LYS A 368 -59.34 25.59 13.50
C LYS A 368 -60.26 25.47 14.70
N PRO A 369 -61.12 26.47 14.99
CA PRO A 369 -62.14 26.39 16.03
C PRO A 369 -63.11 25.24 15.71
N LYS A 370 -63.54 24.54 16.79
CA LYS A 370 -64.60 23.49 16.71
C LYS A 370 -65.95 24.14 16.42
#